data_7f50359098839b15749da644b9dc659d
#
_entry.id   7f50359098839b15749da644b9dc659d
#
_cell.length_a   1.000
_cell.length_b   1.000
_cell.length_c   1.000
_cell.angle_alpha   90.00
_cell.angle_beta   90.00
_cell.angle_gamma   90.00
#
_symmetry.space_group_name_H-M   'P 1'
#
loop_
_entity.id
_entity.type
_entity.pdbx_description
1 polymer ?
#
loop_
_entity_poly.entity_id
_entity_poly.type
_entity_poly.pdbx_seq_one_letter_code
_entity_poly.pdbx_strand_id
1 'polypeptide(L)'
;MVTPATTLDEAAKCSLVSMDSTLRSNLSVGLPLDLLVYEADSLRVTRFVTIGPDNEYFKMVSRTWGQRLKQAFVELPNPTWADAGSSQPVRAAVPSGPRAVGEKPAASIQAFAETPPSSRSDPGGPAG
;
A
#
# COMPACT_ATOMS: atom_id res chain seq x y z
N MET A 1 8.34 -19.01 -4.00
CA MET A 1 8.56 -19.17 -2.57
C MET A 1 7.53 -20.07 -1.91
N VAL A 2 6.25 -19.87 -2.12
CA VAL A 2 5.20 -20.80 -1.65
C VAL A 2 4.92 -21.80 -2.77
N THR A 3 4.98 -23.10 -2.45
CA THR A 3 4.76 -24.21 -3.36
C THR A 3 3.70 -25.15 -2.78
N PRO A 4 3.14 -26.09 -3.53
CA PRO A 4 2.21 -27.08 -2.99
C PRO A 4 2.78 -27.92 -1.84
N ALA A 5 4.11 -28.01 -1.73
CA ALA A 5 4.80 -28.72 -0.65
C ALA A 5 5.08 -27.84 0.59
N THR A 6 4.78 -26.55 0.53
CA THR A 6 4.98 -25.62 1.65
C THR A 6 3.98 -25.90 2.75
N THR A 7 4.44 -26.01 3.98
CA THR A 7 3.56 -26.20 5.14
C THR A 7 2.71 -24.95 5.41
N LEU A 8 1.56 -25.11 6.08
CA LEU A 8 0.71 -23.99 6.45
C LEU A 8 1.42 -22.99 7.37
N ASP A 9 2.28 -23.46 8.25
CA ASP A 9 3.06 -22.60 9.14
C ASP A 9 4.10 -21.77 8.36
N GLU A 10 4.74 -22.35 7.37
CA GLU A 10 5.65 -21.64 6.46
C GLU A 10 4.91 -20.64 5.58
N ALA A 11 3.74 -21.03 5.08
CA ALA A 11 2.90 -20.13 4.30
C ALA A 11 2.43 -18.93 5.15
N ALA A 12 1.99 -19.17 6.38
CA ALA A 12 1.63 -18.13 7.34
C ALA A 12 2.81 -17.18 7.63
N LYS A 13 3.99 -17.73 7.87
CA LYS A 13 5.23 -16.95 8.07
C LYS A 13 5.54 -16.08 6.83
N CYS A 14 5.44 -16.65 5.64
CA CYS A 14 5.65 -15.92 4.39
C CYS A 14 4.65 -14.77 4.23
N SER A 15 3.39 -15.00 4.57
CA SER A 15 2.34 -13.97 4.56
C SER A 15 2.65 -12.82 5.52
N LEU A 16 3.11 -13.13 6.73
CA LEU A 16 3.48 -12.11 7.72
C LEU A 16 4.68 -11.27 7.28
N VAL A 17 5.70 -11.87 6.66
CA VAL A 17 6.83 -11.16 6.07
C VAL A 17 6.37 -10.23 4.94
N SER A 18 5.46 -10.71 4.09
CA SER A 18 4.88 -9.90 3.01
C SER A 18 4.09 -8.72 3.57
N MET A 19 3.27 -8.95 4.59
CA MET A 19 2.49 -7.90 5.25
C MET A 19 3.37 -6.88 5.96
N ASP A 20 4.47 -7.28 6.60
CA ASP A 20 5.44 -6.35 7.18
C ASP A 20 6.00 -5.38 6.12
N SER A 21 6.34 -5.89 4.95
CA SER A 21 6.80 -5.07 3.83
C SER A 21 5.72 -4.10 3.33
N THR A 22 4.47 -4.57 3.27
CA THR A 22 3.31 -3.77 2.86
C THR A 22 3.03 -2.65 3.87
N LEU A 23 3.04 -2.95 5.17
CA LEU A 23 2.85 -1.97 6.25
C LEU A 23 3.89 -0.84 6.22
N ARG A 24 5.12 -1.14 5.78
CA ARG A 24 6.20 -0.14 5.66
C ARG A 24 6.08 0.75 4.44
N SER A 25 5.45 0.27 3.39
CA SER A 25 5.40 0.94 2.08
C SER A 25 4.04 1.55 1.75
N ASN A 26 2.99 1.19 2.48
CA ASN A 26 1.63 1.63 2.17
C ASN A 26 0.95 2.22 3.42
N LEU A 27 0.68 3.51 3.37
CA LEU A 27 0.02 4.25 4.46
C LEU A 27 -1.44 3.85 4.70
N SER A 28 -2.07 3.19 3.73
CA SER A 28 -3.46 2.76 3.85
C SER A 28 -3.62 1.42 4.58
N VAL A 29 -2.53 0.72 4.82
CA VAL A 29 -2.51 -0.58 5.51
C VAL A 29 -1.94 -0.39 6.91
N GLY A 30 -2.65 -0.90 7.91
CA GLY A 30 -2.28 -0.75 9.31
C GLY A 30 -2.58 -2.00 10.13
N LEU A 31 -2.11 -1.99 11.37
CA LEU A 31 -2.49 -2.96 12.38
C LEU A 31 -3.82 -2.57 13.02
N PRO A 32 -4.64 -3.52 13.47
CA PRO A 32 -4.36 -4.97 13.52
C PRO A 32 -4.52 -5.68 12.17
N LEU A 33 -3.87 -6.84 12.02
CA LEU A 33 -4.05 -7.77 10.92
C LEU A 33 -4.76 -9.03 11.42
N ASP A 34 -5.67 -9.55 10.64
CA ASP A 34 -6.28 -10.84 10.88
C ASP A 34 -5.63 -11.90 9.99
N LEU A 35 -5.07 -12.91 10.63
CA LEU A 35 -4.50 -14.09 9.98
C LEU A 35 -5.42 -15.29 10.19
N LEU A 36 -5.88 -15.83 9.06
CA LEU A 36 -6.76 -16.97 9.04
C LEU A 36 -6.06 -18.11 8.30
N VAL A 37 -6.01 -19.29 8.91
CA VAL A 37 -5.47 -20.51 8.31
C VAL A 37 -6.61 -21.50 8.08
N TYR A 38 -6.69 -21.97 6.85
CA TYR A 38 -7.67 -22.92 6.40
C TYR A 38 -6.98 -24.16 5.82
N GLU A 39 -7.25 -25.32 6.37
CA GLU A 39 -6.76 -26.58 5.83
C GLU A 39 -7.69 -27.07 4.72
N ALA A 40 -7.10 -27.54 3.62
CA ALA A 40 -7.85 -28.09 2.50
C ALA A 40 -8.79 -29.18 3.00
N ASP A 41 -10.00 -29.23 2.44
CA ASP A 41 -11.04 -30.22 2.73
C ASP A 41 -11.55 -30.26 4.19
N SER A 42 -11.02 -29.40 5.07
CA SER A 42 -11.45 -29.37 6.49
C SER A 42 -12.86 -28.76 6.67
N LEU A 43 -13.30 -27.90 5.71
CA LEU A 43 -14.49 -27.06 5.80
C LEU A 43 -14.56 -26.24 7.10
N ARG A 44 -13.42 -26.01 7.74
CA ARG A 44 -13.29 -25.28 9.00
C ARG A 44 -12.08 -24.38 8.97
N VAL A 45 -12.20 -23.24 9.62
CA VAL A 45 -11.06 -22.40 9.97
C VAL A 45 -10.34 -23.08 11.11
N THR A 46 -9.11 -23.54 10.87
CA THR A 46 -8.34 -24.27 11.88
C THR A 46 -7.60 -23.34 12.83
N ARG A 47 -7.22 -22.15 12.34
CA ARG A 47 -6.56 -21.12 13.17
C ARG A 47 -7.02 -19.74 12.74
N PHE A 48 -7.32 -18.91 13.71
CA PHE A 48 -7.59 -17.49 13.52
C PHE A 48 -6.83 -16.69 14.58
N VAL A 49 -6.06 -15.69 14.16
CA VAL A 49 -5.26 -14.87 15.05
C VAL A 49 -5.35 -13.41 14.62
N THR A 50 -5.70 -12.52 15.53
CA THR A 50 -5.58 -11.07 15.34
C THR A 50 -4.21 -10.61 15.83
N ILE A 51 -3.44 -10.00 14.94
CA ILE A 51 -2.08 -9.52 15.18
C ILE A 51 -2.13 -8.02 15.41
N GLY A 52 -2.09 -7.62 16.66
CA GLY A 52 -2.03 -6.23 17.05
C GLY A 52 -0.59 -5.67 17.07
N PRO A 53 -0.46 -4.37 17.37
CA PRO A 53 0.85 -3.69 17.42
C PRO A 53 1.79 -4.27 18.48
N ASP A 54 1.25 -4.93 19.51
CA ASP A 54 2.01 -5.50 20.61
C ASP A 54 2.33 -6.99 20.44
N ASN A 55 2.01 -7.59 19.29
CA ASN A 55 2.30 -8.99 19.04
C ASN A 55 3.80 -9.23 18.94
N GLU A 56 4.36 -9.92 19.94
CA GLU A 56 5.82 -10.15 20.07
C GLU A 56 6.39 -10.99 18.93
N TYR A 57 5.62 -11.99 18.43
CA TYR A 57 6.06 -12.79 17.31
C TYR A 57 6.18 -11.96 16.03
N PHE A 58 5.20 -11.12 15.75
CA PHE A 58 5.23 -10.25 14.57
C PHE A 58 6.36 -9.21 14.66
N LYS A 59 6.58 -8.61 15.83
CA LYS A 59 7.73 -7.72 16.08
C LYS A 59 9.06 -8.41 15.83
N MET A 60 9.20 -9.66 16.29
CA MET A 60 10.41 -10.45 16.08
C MET A 60 10.63 -10.75 14.61
N VAL A 61 9.59 -11.20 13.88
CA VAL A 61 9.64 -11.43 12.42
C VAL A 61 10.06 -10.17 11.67
N SER A 62 9.40 -9.06 11.93
CA SER A 62 9.67 -7.75 11.32
C SER A 62 11.13 -7.32 11.51
N ARG A 63 11.64 -7.39 12.74
CA ARG A 63 13.01 -7.01 13.08
C ARG A 63 14.02 -7.94 12.40
N THR A 64 13.85 -9.24 12.56
CA THR A 64 14.80 -10.23 12.04
C THR A 64 14.85 -10.20 10.53
N TRP A 65 13.70 -10.15 9.87
CA TRP A 65 13.62 -10.08 8.42
C TRP A 65 14.27 -8.81 7.87
N GLY A 66 13.96 -7.65 8.47
CA GLY A 66 14.55 -6.38 8.07
C GLY A 66 16.09 -6.36 8.20
N GLN A 67 16.64 -6.98 9.25
CA GLN A 67 18.10 -7.11 9.43
C GLN A 67 18.72 -8.03 8.37
N ARG A 68 18.11 -9.19 8.12
CA ARG A 68 18.61 -10.14 7.11
C ARG A 68 18.55 -9.59 5.71
N LEU A 69 17.50 -8.85 5.40
CA LEU A 69 17.35 -8.20 4.08
C LEU A 69 18.44 -7.14 3.86
N LYS A 70 18.75 -6.32 4.87
CA LYS A 70 19.85 -5.35 4.80
C LYS A 70 21.20 -6.03 4.61
N GLN A 71 21.44 -7.12 5.32
CA GLN A 71 22.68 -7.87 5.18
C GLN A 71 22.81 -8.46 3.76
N ALA A 72 21.77 -9.12 3.27
CA ALA A 72 21.76 -9.65 1.91
C ALA A 72 21.98 -8.55 0.86
N PHE A 73 21.41 -7.37 1.05
CA PHE A 73 21.60 -6.24 0.14
C PHE A 73 23.06 -5.78 0.08
N VAL A 74 23.75 -5.73 1.21
CA VAL A 74 25.18 -5.35 1.26
C VAL A 74 26.07 -6.39 0.59
N GLU A 75 25.69 -7.66 0.64
CA GLU A 75 26.44 -8.77 0.01
C GLU A 75 26.24 -8.83 -1.52
N LEU A 76 25.20 -8.18 -2.05
CA LEU A 76 25.00 -8.13 -3.49
C LEU A 76 26.04 -7.23 -4.17
N PRO A 77 26.65 -7.68 -5.27
CA PRO A 77 27.53 -6.83 -6.05
C PRO A 77 26.77 -5.64 -6.63
N ASN A 78 27.43 -4.50 -6.71
CA ASN A 78 26.86 -3.35 -7.37
C ASN A 78 26.67 -3.62 -8.87
N PRO A 79 25.59 -3.10 -9.49
CA PRO A 79 25.40 -3.24 -10.92
C PRO A 79 26.54 -2.53 -11.67
N THR A 80 27.11 -3.21 -12.66
CA THR A 80 27.99 -2.56 -13.63
C THR A 80 27.11 -1.88 -14.67
N TRP A 81 27.24 -0.58 -14.81
CA TRP A 81 26.43 0.19 -15.76
C TRP A 81 26.62 -0.23 -17.23
N ALA A 82 27.70 -0.98 -17.53
CA ALA A 82 27.92 -1.60 -18.83
C ALA A 82 26.90 -2.71 -19.13
N ASP A 83 26.44 -3.44 -18.11
CA ASP A 83 25.51 -4.54 -18.25
C ASP A 83 24.04 -4.08 -18.21
N ALA A 84 23.79 -2.86 -17.76
CA ALA A 84 22.44 -2.27 -17.64
C ALA A 84 21.87 -1.76 -18.99
N GLY A 85 22.44 -2.17 -20.13
CA GLY A 85 22.09 -1.64 -21.44
C GLY A 85 22.64 -0.24 -21.64
N SER A 86 23.01 0.11 -22.85
CA SER A 86 23.55 1.42 -23.21
C SER A 86 22.58 2.53 -22.79
N SER A 87 22.74 3.03 -21.57
CA SER A 87 22.08 4.26 -21.14
C SER A 87 22.70 5.38 -21.98
N GLN A 88 22.02 5.74 -23.05
CA GLN A 88 22.31 7.02 -23.70
C GLN A 88 22.22 8.09 -22.61
N PRO A 89 23.22 8.97 -22.48
CA PRO A 89 23.11 10.09 -21.57
C PRO A 89 21.82 10.82 -21.93
N VAL A 90 20.90 10.90 -20.98
CA VAL A 90 19.71 11.74 -21.14
C VAL A 90 20.25 13.15 -21.36
N ARG A 91 20.33 13.54 -22.63
CA ARG A 91 20.69 14.89 -23.00
C ARG A 91 19.56 15.75 -22.42
N ALA A 92 19.85 16.37 -21.28
CA ALA A 92 18.95 17.35 -20.72
C ALA A 92 18.72 18.37 -21.84
N ALA A 93 17.56 18.32 -22.44
CA ALA A 93 17.10 19.37 -23.34
C ALA A 93 16.93 20.60 -22.45
N VAL A 94 18.00 21.37 -22.33
CA VAL A 94 17.91 22.71 -21.80
C VAL A 94 17.05 23.47 -22.79
N PRO A 95 15.86 23.94 -22.46
CA PRO A 95 15.08 24.78 -23.34
C PRO A 95 15.84 26.10 -23.49
N SER A 96 16.59 26.23 -24.58
CA SER A 96 17.19 27.49 -24.98
C SER A 96 16.11 28.37 -25.56
N GLY A 97 15.55 29.27 -24.73
CA GLY A 97 14.68 30.32 -25.21
C GLY A 97 14.00 31.03 -24.04
N PRO A 98 14.03 32.37 -24.01
CA PRO A 98 13.25 33.12 -23.04
C PRO A 98 11.75 32.86 -23.31
N ARG A 99 11.10 32.24 -22.34
CA ARG A 99 9.65 32.07 -22.36
C ARG A 99 9.05 33.47 -22.27
N ALA A 100 8.50 33.93 -23.39
CA ALA A 100 7.70 35.16 -23.43
C ALA A 100 6.63 35.04 -22.32
N VAL A 101 6.68 36.00 -21.42
CA VAL A 101 5.60 36.25 -20.45
C VAL A 101 4.45 36.80 -21.26
N GLY A 102 3.56 35.93 -21.67
CA GLY A 102 2.37 36.24 -22.43
C GLY A 102 1.19 35.52 -21.86
N GLU A 103 0.33 36.32 -21.27
CA GLU A 103 -1.11 36.16 -21.26
C GLU A 103 -1.70 34.93 -20.59
N LYS A 104 -2.16 35.19 -19.39
CA LYS A 104 -3.08 34.39 -18.60
C LYS A 104 -4.40 34.24 -19.35
N PRO A 105 -4.85 33.07 -19.77
CA PRO A 105 -6.25 32.90 -20.11
C PRO A 105 -7.04 32.89 -18.81
N ALA A 106 -7.87 33.90 -18.66
CA ALA A 106 -8.96 33.89 -17.69
C ALA A 106 -9.97 32.83 -18.14
N ALA A 107 -9.87 31.63 -17.60
CA ALA A 107 -10.91 30.62 -17.72
C ALA A 107 -11.58 30.51 -16.36
N SER A 108 -12.65 31.22 -16.24
CA SER A 108 -13.97 30.89 -15.70
C SER A 108 -13.99 29.69 -14.74
N ILE A 109 -13.82 29.99 -13.46
CA ILE A 109 -14.39 29.16 -12.41
C ILE A 109 -15.88 29.52 -12.36
N GLN A 110 -16.68 28.87 -13.18
CA GLN A 110 -18.13 28.91 -13.01
C GLN A 110 -18.50 27.78 -12.04
N ALA A 111 -18.84 28.21 -10.82
CA ALA A 111 -20.05 27.89 -10.11
C ALA A 111 -20.38 26.39 -10.02
N PHE A 112 -19.89 25.75 -9.00
CA PHE A 112 -20.66 24.70 -8.38
C PHE A 112 -21.72 25.39 -7.53
N ALA A 113 -22.87 25.62 -8.13
CA ALA A 113 -24.02 26.21 -7.47
C ALA A 113 -24.54 25.27 -6.40
N GLU A 114 -24.58 25.79 -5.21
CA GLU A 114 -25.29 25.27 -4.07
C GLU A 114 -26.73 24.94 -4.42
N THR A 115 -27.12 23.72 -4.23
CA THR A 115 -28.53 23.33 -4.18
C THR A 115 -28.97 23.50 -2.72
N PRO A 116 -29.90 24.41 -2.41
CA PRO A 116 -30.39 24.54 -1.06
C PRO A 116 -31.25 23.33 -0.69
N PRO A 117 -31.23 22.88 0.58
CA PRO A 117 -32.05 21.78 1.02
C PRO A 117 -33.53 22.21 0.99
N SER A 118 -34.31 21.42 0.26
CA SER A 118 -35.78 21.52 0.20
C SER A 118 -36.36 21.37 1.61
N SER A 119 -37.00 22.40 2.08
CA SER A 119 -37.83 22.45 3.27
C SER A 119 -38.99 21.45 3.11
N ARG A 120 -38.95 20.37 3.81
CA ARG A 120 -40.07 19.45 3.93
C ARG A 120 -41.05 20.05 4.95
N SER A 121 -42.10 20.61 4.45
CA SER A 121 -43.26 21.04 5.23
C SER A 121 -43.94 19.82 5.84
N ASP A 122 -44.06 19.86 7.14
CA ASP A 122 -44.84 18.96 7.94
C ASP A 122 -46.32 19.37 7.87
N PRO A 123 -47.26 18.55 7.46
CA PRO A 123 -48.66 18.81 7.70
C PRO A 123 -49.17 18.10 8.93
N GLY A 124 -49.65 18.91 9.83
CA GLY A 124 -50.24 18.65 11.13
C GLY A 124 -51.20 17.48 11.21
N GLY A 125 -51.27 16.96 12.44
CA GLY A 125 -52.32 16.09 12.90
C GLY A 125 -53.66 16.81 13.05
N PRO A 126 -54.71 16.07 13.25
CA PRO A 126 -55.53 16.33 14.43
C PRO A 126 -55.98 15.10 15.16
N ALA A 127 -56.07 15.30 16.43
CA ALA A 127 -57.01 14.86 17.41
C ALA A 127 -58.10 13.82 17.02
N GLY A 128 -58.28 12.81 17.88
CA GLY A 128 -59.34 11.86 18.00
C GLY A 128 -59.01 10.90 19.13
#